data_df92cd02bbb73c347004dec7b172cb82
#
_entry.id   df92cd02bbb73c347004dec7b172cb82
#
_cell.length_a   1.000
_cell.length_b   1.000
_cell.length_c   1.000
_cell.angle_alpha   90.00
_cell.angle_beta   90.00
_cell.angle_gamma   90.00
#
_symmetry.space_group_name_H-M   'P 1'
#
loop_
_entity.id
_entity.type
_entity.pdbx_description
1 polymer ?
#
loop_
_entity_poly.entity_id
_entity_poly.type
_entity_poly.pdbx_seq_one_letter_code
_entity_poly.pdbx_strand_id
1 'polypeptide(L)' 'MHLDFDVDDLDATEARALAAGATKYDFQPNGHCRVYADPAGHPFCLWVAESP' A
#
# COMPACT_ATOMS: atom_id res chain seq x y z
N MET A 1 -9.56 11.89 1.78
CA MET A 1 -9.71 10.80 2.76
C MET A 1 -8.61 9.78 2.54
N HIS A 2 -8.07 9.24 3.61
CA HIS A 2 -6.93 8.34 3.58
C HIS A 2 -7.35 6.98 4.12
N LEU A 3 -7.10 5.91 3.37
CA LEU A 3 -7.47 4.56 3.77
C LEU A 3 -6.21 3.77 4.12
N ASP A 4 -6.31 2.96 5.18
CA ASP A 4 -5.24 2.10 5.64
C ASP A 4 -5.73 0.66 5.68
N PHE A 5 -4.90 -0.25 5.17
CA PHE A 5 -5.22 -1.68 5.15
C PHE A 5 -4.08 -2.46 5.79
N ASP A 6 -4.42 -3.39 6.66
CA ASP A 6 -3.44 -4.31 7.25
C ASP A 6 -3.32 -5.55 6.37
N VAL A 7 -2.09 -5.93 6.04
CA VAL A 7 -1.84 -7.07 5.17
C VAL A 7 -0.73 -7.95 5.76
N ASP A 8 -0.69 -9.20 5.36
CA ASP A 8 0.33 -10.14 5.84
C ASP A 8 1.62 -10.04 5.04
N ASP A 9 1.52 -9.72 3.76
CA ASP A 9 2.66 -9.71 2.84
C ASP A 9 2.57 -8.48 1.94
N LEU A 10 3.43 -7.50 2.19
CA LEU A 10 3.42 -6.25 1.41
C LEU A 10 3.76 -6.49 -0.05
N ASP A 11 4.73 -7.35 -0.35
CA ASP A 11 5.14 -7.57 -1.73
C ASP A 11 4.04 -8.23 -2.55
N ALA A 12 3.39 -9.23 -2.00
CA ALA A 12 2.29 -9.91 -2.70
C ALA A 12 1.10 -8.97 -2.89
N THR A 13 0.78 -8.19 -1.85
CA THR A 13 -0.35 -7.25 -1.93
C THR A 13 -0.04 -6.12 -2.89
N GLU A 14 1.20 -5.62 -2.90
CA GLU A 14 1.61 -4.61 -3.86
C GLU A 14 1.44 -5.10 -5.29
N ALA A 15 1.84 -6.32 -5.58
CA ALA A 15 1.70 -6.88 -6.92
C ALA A 15 0.23 -6.89 -7.36
N ARG A 16 -0.67 -7.25 -6.46
CA ARG A 16 -2.11 -7.23 -6.75
C ARG A 16 -2.62 -5.82 -6.95
N ALA A 17 -2.18 -4.88 -6.11
CA ALA A 17 -2.63 -3.49 -6.21
C ALA A 17 -2.18 -2.88 -7.54
N LEU A 18 -0.94 -3.09 -7.92
CA LEU A 18 -0.43 -2.56 -9.18
C LEU A 18 -1.14 -3.19 -10.37
N ALA A 19 -1.41 -4.49 -10.31
CA ALA A 19 -2.15 -5.18 -11.37
C ALA A 19 -3.59 -4.65 -11.48
N ALA A 20 -4.16 -4.16 -10.38
CA ALA A 20 -5.50 -3.59 -10.38
C ALA A 20 -5.53 -2.11 -10.81
N GLY A 21 -4.39 -1.52 -11.11
CA GLY A 21 -4.31 -0.14 -11.59
C GLY A 21 -3.83 0.88 -10.58
N ALA A 22 -3.41 0.47 -9.41
CA ALA A 22 -2.87 1.40 -8.41
C ALA A 22 -1.49 1.89 -8.85
N THR A 23 -1.11 3.08 -8.38
CA THR A 23 0.20 3.67 -8.60
C THR A 23 0.91 3.78 -7.26
N LYS A 24 2.17 3.34 -7.20
CA LYS A 24 2.97 3.45 -5.99
C LYS A 24 3.62 4.83 -5.94
N TYR A 25 3.55 5.48 -4.78
CA TYR A 25 4.21 6.76 -4.59
C TYR A 25 5.72 6.56 -4.49
N ASP A 26 6.48 7.54 -4.98
CA ASP A 26 7.94 7.53 -4.84
C ASP A 26 8.35 7.67 -3.39
N PHE A 27 7.67 8.54 -2.65
CA PHE A 27 7.95 8.73 -1.23
C PHE A 27 7.30 7.64 -0.40
N GLN A 28 8.11 6.93 0.39
CA GLN A 28 7.65 5.87 1.27
C GLN A 28 8.08 6.22 2.70
N PRO A 29 7.14 6.49 3.60
CA PRO A 29 7.47 7.06 4.92
C PRO A 29 8.24 6.12 5.85
N ASN A 30 8.03 4.81 5.74
CA ASN A 30 8.77 3.85 6.58
C ASN A 30 8.72 2.46 5.95
N GLY A 31 9.38 1.49 6.61
CA GLY A 31 9.48 0.13 6.09
C GLY A 31 8.29 -0.77 6.38
N HIS A 32 7.36 -0.30 7.22
CA HIS A 32 6.21 -1.12 7.64
C HIS A 32 4.94 -0.80 6.85
N CYS A 33 4.95 0.27 6.09
CA CYS A 33 3.82 0.60 5.25
C CYS A 33 4.29 1.14 3.90
N ARG A 34 3.39 1.06 2.93
CA ARG A 34 3.65 1.61 1.59
C ARG A 34 2.45 2.42 1.15
N VAL A 35 2.72 3.55 0.51
CA VAL A 35 1.69 4.50 0.09
C VAL A 35 1.44 4.36 -1.40
N TYR A 36 0.16 4.33 -1.77
CA TYR A 36 -0.27 4.16 -3.17
C TYR A 36 -1.41 5.11 -3.47
N ALA A 37 -1.69 5.28 -4.76
CA ALA A 37 -2.92 5.92 -5.20
C ALA A 37 -3.74 4.90 -5.98
N ASP A 38 -5.06 4.90 -5.76
CA ASP A 38 -5.94 4.05 -6.55
C ASP A 38 -6.13 4.64 -7.96
N PRO A 39 -6.81 3.93 -8.89
CA PRO A 39 -6.99 4.47 -10.25
C PRO A 39 -7.70 5.81 -10.31
N ALA A 40 -8.47 6.15 -9.29
CA ALA A 40 -9.14 7.46 -9.20
C ALA A 40 -8.26 8.53 -8.57
N GLY A 41 -7.04 8.16 -8.14
CA GLY A 41 -6.09 9.11 -7.55
C GLY A 41 -6.20 9.27 -6.03
N HIS A 42 -7.00 8.46 -5.37
CA HIS A 42 -7.15 8.55 -3.92
C HIS A 42 -6.02 7.80 -3.23
N PRO A 43 -5.35 8.41 -2.24
CA PRO A 43 -4.24 7.75 -1.55
C PRO A 43 -4.73 6.67 -0.59
N PHE A 44 -3.94 5.60 -0.47
CA PHE A 44 -4.17 4.58 0.54
C PHE A 44 -2.83 3.99 0.95
N CYS A 45 -2.80 3.38 2.14
CA CYS A 45 -1.59 2.75 2.67
C CYS A 45 -1.84 1.28 2.93
N LEU A 46 -0.80 0.48 2.66
CA LEU A 46 -0.77 -0.93 3.04
C LEU A 46 0.22 -1.08 4.19
N TRP A 47 -0.23 -1.71 5.27
CA TRP A 47 0.58 -1.91 6.47
C TRP A 47 0.80 -3.38 6.69
N VAL A 48 2.02 -3.76 7.08
CA VAL A 48 2.29 -5.11 7.51
C VAL A 48 2.28 -5.14 9.04
N ALA A 49 1.53 -6.09 9.60
CA ALA A 49 1.51 -6.26 11.05
C ALA A 49 2.85 -6.81 11.49
N GLU A 50 3.47 -6.17 12.48
CA GLU A 50 4.72 -6.67 13.03
C GLU A 50 4.45 -7.90 13.87
N SER A 51 5.18 -8.96 13.58
CA SER A 51 5.13 -10.13 14.44
C SER A 51 5.90 -9.86 15.71
N PRO A 52 5.34 -10.18 16.85
CA PRO A 52 6.06 -10.05 18.11
C PRO A 52 7.24 -11.01 18.20
#